data_d8d83d0d90ff9843be2ae7320ec5e0b0
#
_entry.id   d8d83d0d90ff9843be2ae7320ec5e0b0
#
_cell.length_a   1.000
_cell.length_b   1.000
_cell.length_c   1.000
_cell.angle_alpha   90.00
_cell.angle_beta   90.00
_cell.angle_gamma   90.00
#
_symmetry.space_group_name_H-M   'P 1'
#
loop_
_entity.id
_entity.type
_entity.pdbx_description
1 polymer ?
#
loop_
_entity_poly.entity_id
_entity_poly.type
_entity_poly.pdbx_seq_one_letter_code
_entity_poly.pdbx_strand_id
1 'polypeptide(L)'
;MESLKSLLNRNDLIILDGAMGTELSRRGLQSIAKANLDNPKAVAEIHEMYLEAGSNAIITNTLTLNRINIECHHMGIDVGAVNRAGATVASAVASGRGYVLGNLSSTGQMLEPYGDYSEADFIGVPRQLVFPLLAAHVCHSSPETDAGQYRPACRIA
;
A
#
# COMPACT_ATOMS: atom_id res chain seq x y z
N MET A 1 4.72 -13.25 -14.94
CA MET A 1 4.68 -13.73 -13.54
C MET A 1 3.35 -14.43 -13.32
N GLU A 2 3.31 -15.57 -12.60
CA GLU A 2 2.03 -16.23 -12.28
C GLU A 2 1.15 -15.37 -11.36
N SER A 3 -0.13 -15.73 -11.19
CA SER A 3 -1.00 -14.99 -10.30
C SER A 3 -0.62 -15.21 -8.82
N LEU A 4 -0.81 -14.19 -7.97
CA LEU A 4 -0.60 -14.35 -6.51
C LEU A 4 -1.45 -15.49 -5.94
N LYS A 5 -2.68 -15.67 -6.43
CA LYS A 5 -3.56 -16.77 -6.04
C LYS A 5 -2.96 -18.14 -6.38
N SER A 6 -2.33 -18.27 -7.55
CA SER A 6 -1.66 -19.50 -7.95
C SER A 6 -0.47 -19.81 -7.04
N LEU A 7 0.33 -18.80 -6.72
CA LEU A 7 1.45 -18.92 -5.80
C LEU A 7 1.00 -19.33 -4.39
N LEU A 8 -0.04 -18.72 -3.86
CA LEU A 8 -0.60 -19.04 -2.54
C LEU A 8 -1.15 -20.47 -2.47
N ASN A 9 -1.74 -20.97 -3.57
CA ASN A 9 -2.31 -22.31 -3.61
C ASN A 9 -1.25 -23.43 -3.62
N ARG A 10 -0.01 -23.13 -3.96
CA ARG A 10 1.08 -24.12 -3.96
C ARG A 10 1.71 -24.36 -2.59
N ASN A 11 1.29 -23.60 -1.57
CA ASN A 11 1.87 -23.65 -0.23
C ASN A 11 3.38 -23.29 -0.19
N ASP A 12 3.83 -22.53 -1.16
CA ASP A 12 5.22 -22.05 -1.22
C ASP A 12 5.47 -20.94 -0.20
N LEU A 13 6.71 -20.83 0.24
CA LEU A 13 7.13 -19.72 1.10
C LEU A 13 7.13 -18.42 0.30
N ILE A 14 6.42 -17.41 0.80
CA ILE A 14 6.41 -16.06 0.24
C ILE A 14 7.18 -15.14 1.20
N ILE A 15 8.28 -14.59 0.70
CA ILE A 15 9.10 -13.65 1.45
C ILE A 15 8.59 -12.24 1.15
N LEU A 16 8.18 -11.54 2.20
CA LEU A 16 7.78 -10.12 2.12
C LEU A 16 9.00 -9.23 2.31
N ASP A 17 8.84 -7.96 1.94
CA ASP A 17 9.80 -6.92 2.27
C ASP A 17 9.82 -6.61 3.78
N GLY A 18 10.77 -5.76 4.18
CA GLY A 18 10.98 -5.37 5.57
C GLY A 18 10.55 -3.93 5.87
N ALA A 19 11.17 -3.35 6.89
CA ALA A 19 10.76 -2.09 7.51
C ALA A 19 11.08 -0.86 6.67
N MET A 20 10.13 -0.40 5.86
CA MET A 20 10.23 0.83 5.07
C MET A 20 10.54 2.06 5.95
N GLY A 21 9.82 2.24 7.05
CA GLY A 21 10.00 3.39 7.92
C GLY A 21 11.39 3.49 8.53
N THR A 22 11.97 2.37 8.96
CA THR A 22 13.33 2.31 9.49
C THR A 22 14.36 2.70 8.43
N GLU A 23 14.19 2.22 7.20
CA GLU A 23 15.09 2.53 6.09
C GLU A 23 15.00 4.00 5.66
N LEU A 24 13.81 4.59 5.64
CA LEU A 24 13.63 6.02 5.40
C LEU A 24 14.29 6.86 6.49
N SER A 25 14.13 6.47 7.76
CA SER A 25 14.75 7.15 8.90
C SER A 25 16.29 7.08 8.84
N ARG A 26 16.86 5.94 8.45
CA ARG A 26 18.33 5.80 8.23
C ARG A 26 18.86 6.73 7.14
N ARG A 27 18.02 7.07 6.16
CA ARG A 27 18.34 8.06 5.11
C ARG A 27 18.08 9.51 5.53
N GLY A 28 17.76 9.75 6.80
CA GLY A 28 17.51 11.09 7.34
C GLY A 28 16.12 11.66 7.03
N LEU A 29 15.19 10.85 6.50
CA LEU A 29 13.84 11.28 6.21
C LEU A 29 12.96 11.13 7.45
N GLN A 30 12.55 12.26 8.01
CA GLN A 30 11.73 12.29 9.23
C GLN A 30 10.24 12.07 8.96
N SER A 31 9.74 12.51 7.79
CA SER A 31 8.34 12.36 7.43
C SER A 31 8.12 11.15 6.52
N ILE A 32 8.02 9.97 7.13
CA ILE A 32 7.74 8.72 6.43
C ILE A 32 6.44 8.82 5.62
N ALA A 33 5.42 9.46 6.20
CA ALA A 33 4.12 9.67 5.58
C ALA A 33 4.21 10.46 4.28
N LYS A 34 5.01 11.52 4.24
CA LYS A 34 5.18 12.38 3.05
C LYS A 34 6.19 11.84 2.04
N ALA A 35 6.97 10.83 2.40
CA ALA A 35 8.07 10.34 1.55
C ALA A 35 7.60 9.91 0.15
N ASN A 36 6.37 9.40 0.02
CA ASN A 36 5.80 9.04 -1.28
C ASN A 36 5.68 10.24 -2.24
N LEU A 37 5.46 11.45 -1.70
CA LEU A 37 5.30 12.69 -2.47
C LEU A 37 6.61 13.45 -2.58
N ASP A 38 7.30 13.63 -1.45
CA ASP A 38 8.47 14.50 -1.35
C ASP A 38 9.77 13.81 -1.78
N ASN A 39 9.86 12.49 -1.59
CA ASN A 39 11.06 11.70 -1.84
C ASN A 39 10.75 10.32 -2.46
N PRO A 40 9.97 10.25 -3.56
CA PRO A 40 9.56 8.98 -4.16
C PRO A 40 10.75 8.10 -4.58
N LYS A 41 11.89 8.74 -4.92
CA LYS A 41 13.12 8.03 -5.26
C LYS A 41 13.66 7.23 -4.08
N ALA A 42 13.67 7.79 -2.87
CA ALA A 42 14.13 7.06 -1.68
C ALA A 42 13.23 5.87 -1.36
N VAL A 43 11.90 6.02 -1.54
CA VAL A 43 10.94 4.91 -1.39
C VAL A 43 11.21 3.83 -2.44
N ALA A 44 11.44 4.22 -3.70
CA ALA A 44 11.74 3.29 -4.78
C ALA A 44 13.03 2.49 -4.53
N GLU A 45 14.10 3.16 -4.10
CA GLU A 45 15.39 2.53 -3.77
C GLU A 45 15.26 1.49 -2.65
N ILE A 46 14.39 1.73 -1.66
CA ILE A 46 14.15 0.77 -0.58
C ILE A 46 13.38 -0.45 -1.10
N HIS A 47 12.35 -0.25 -1.90
CA HIS A 47 11.64 -1.36 -2.53
C HIS A 47 12.57 -2.19 -3.42
N GLU A 48 13.41 -1.54 -4.22
CA GLU A 48 14.43 -2.18 -5.05
C GLU A 48 15.37 -3.06 -4.21
N MET A 49 15.91 -2.51 -3.14
CA MET A 49 16.81 -3.21 -2.22
C MET A 49 16.18 -4.49 -1.67
N TYR A 50 14.88 -4.47 -1.30
CA TYR A 50 14.20 -5.65 -0.80
C TYR A 50 13.94 -6.69 -1.89
N LEU A 51 13.59 -6.27 -3.10
CA LEU A 51 13.45 -7.20 -4.24
C LEU A 51 14.79 -7.85 -4.62
N GLU A 52 15.88 -7.08 -4.62
CA GLU A 52 17.24 -7.59 -4.85
C GLU A 52 17.70 -8.56 -3.76
N ALA A 53 17.24 -8.34 -2.51
CA ALA A 53 17.49 -9.25 -1.39
C ALA A 53 16.67 -10.55 -1.47
N GLY A 54 15.76 -10.69 -2.45
CA GLY A 54 14.98 -11.88 -2.70
C GLY A 54 13.55 -11.86 -2.20
N SER A 55 12.99 -10.69 -1.86
CA SER A 55 11.56 -10.58 -1.53
C SER A 55 10.70 -10.94 -2.74
N ASN A 56 9.67 -11.76 -2.53
CA ASN A 56 8.68 -12.10 -3.55
C ASN A 56 7.58 -11.04 -3.67
N ALA A 57 7.35 -10.30 -2.60
CA ALA A 57 6.35 -9.22 -2.56
C ALA A 57 6.85 -8.04 -1.76
N ILE A 58 6.45 -6.85 -2.18
CA ILE A 58 6.70 -5.58 -1.49
C ILE A 58 5.38 -4.96 -1.06
N ILE A 59 5.40 -4.27 0.08
CA ILE A 59 4.24 -3.63 0.69
C ILE A 59 4.32 -2.13 0.44
N THR A 60 3.24 -1.51 -0.06
CA THR A 60 3.20 -0.08 -0.31
C THR A 60 3.51 0.73 0.95
N ASN A 61 4.24 1.85 0.80
CA ASN A 61 4.49 2.78 1.90
C ASN A 61 3.24 3.61 2.21
N THR A 62 2.16 2.94 2.65
CA THR A 62 0.86 3.56 2.95
C THR A 62 0.35 3.24 4.35
N LEU A 63 1.22 2.73 5.23
CA LEU A 63 0.91 2.52 6.63
C LEU A 63 0.50 3.85 7.28
N THR A 64 -0.60 3.84 8.00
CA THR A 64 -1.17 5.02 8.67
C THR A 64 -1.68 6.15 7.77
N LEU A 65 -1.62 6.02 6.45
CA LEU A 65 -2.07 7.05 5.51
C LEU A 65 -3.59 7.01 5.25
N ASN A 66 -4.38 6.83 6.29
CA ASN A 66 -5.82 6.93 6.24
C ASN A 66 -6.31 8.32 6.72
N ARG A 67 -7.54 8.69 6.36
CA ARG A 67 -8.12 10.00 6.66
C ARG A 67 -8.06 10.32 8.16
N ILE A 68 -8.51 9.41 9.00
CA ILE A 68 -8.60 9.62 10.44
C ILE A 68 -7.20 9.89 11.02
N ASN A 69 -6.21 9.10 10.65
CA ASN A 69 -4.85 9.28 11.14
C ASN A 69 -4.22 10.60 10.63
N ILE A 70 -4.42 10.93 9.36
CA ILE A 70 -3.92 12.18 8.76
C ILE A 70 -4.53 13.40 9.43
N GLU A 71 -5.84 13.38 9.71
CA GLU A 71 -6.56 14.48 10.38
C GLU A 71 -6.12 14.63 11.85
N CYS A 72 -6.08 13.53 12.61
CA CYS A 72 -5.67 13.55 14.02
C CYS A 72 -4.25 14.08 14.24
N HIS A 73 -3.34 13.80 13.30
CA HIS A 73 -1.96 14.25 13.40
C HIS A 73 -1.70 15.56 12.63
N HIS A 74 -2.75 16.21 12.12
CA HIS A 74 -2.65 17.46 11.38
C HIS A 74 -1.59 17.46 10.27
N MET A 75 -1.49 16.33 9.55
CA MET A 75 -0.39 16.13 8.59
C MET A 75 -0.47 17.03 7.36
N GLY A 76 -1.66 17.57 7.03
CA GLY A 76 -1.87 18.43 5.86
C GLY A 76 -1.57 17.75 4.53
N ILE A 77 -1.91 16.46 4.41
CA ILE A 77 -1.65 15.64 3.22
C ILE A 77 -2.99 15.20 2.62
N ASP A 78 -3.10 15.23 1.31
CA ASP A 78 -4.24 14.61 0.61
C ASP A 78 -4.11 13.08 0.65
N VAL A 79 -5.12 12.43 1.23
CA VAL A 79 -5.17 10.97 1.41
C VAL A 79 -5.06 10.23 0.08
N GLY A 80 -5.81 10.70 -0.92
CA GLY A 80 -5.84 10.06 -2.23
C GLY A 80 -4.51 10.20 -2.98
N ALA A 81 -3.91 11.38 -2.94
CA ALA A 81 -2.64 11.66 -3.61
C ALA A 81 -1.49 10.83 -3.03
N VAL A 82 -1.35 10.81 -1.69
CA VAL A 82 -0.23 10.12 -1.04
C VAL A 82 -0.31 8.60 -1.19
N ASN A 83 -1.52 8.03 -1.13
CA ASN A 83 -1.71 6.59 -1.33
C ASN A 83 -1.48 6.18 -2.79
N ARG A 84 -1.98 6.98 -3.75
CA ARG A 84 -1.72 6.77 -5.18
C ARG A 84 -0.23 6.83 -5.49
N ALA A 85 0.49 7.81 -4.95
CA ALA A 85 1.94 7.94 -5.12
C ALA A 85 2.68 6.71 -4.59
N GLY A 86 2.36 6.25 -3.36
CA GLY A 86 2.98 5.06 -2.79
C GLY A 86 2.73 3.80 -3.62
N ALA A 87 1.50 3.61 -4.10
CA ALA A 87 1.16 2.49 -4.96
C ALA A 87 1.86 2.57 -6.33
N THR A 88 1.94 3.76 -6.93
CA THR A 88 2.63 3.98 -8.21
C THR A 88 4.12 3.65 -8.11
N VAL A 89 4.78 4.13 -7.05
CA VAL A 89 6.21 3.84 -6.82
C VAL A 89 6.44 2.34 -6.67
N ALA A 90 5.68 1.67 -5.82
CA ALA A 90 5.82 0.23 -5.61
C ALA A 90 5.57 -0.57 -6.89
N SER A 91 4.51 -0.23 -7.65
CA SER A 91 4.19 -0.90 -8.91
C SER A 91 5.26 -0.72 -9.98
N ALA A 92 5.82 0.49 -10.09
CA ALA A 92 6.90 0.79 -11.03
C ALA A 92 8.16 -0.03 -10.72
N VAL A 93 8.53 -0.12 -9.44
CA VAL A 93 9.69 -0.90 -9.00
C VAL A 93 9.46 -2.40 -9.17
N ALA A 94 8.31 -2.90 -8.78
CA ALA A 94 8.01 -4.33 -8.90
C ALA A 94 8.03 -4.81 -10.35
N SER A 95 7.44 -4.06 -11.27
CA SER A 95 7.50 -4.26 -12.74
C SER A 95 7.70 -5.70 -13.23
N GLY A 96 6.86 -6.63 -12.78
CA GLY A 96 6.93 -8.04 -13.14
C GLY A 96 7.97 -8.90 -12.38
N ARG A 97 8.73 -8.32 -11.45
CA ARG A 97 9.72 -9.03 -10.61
C ARG A 97 9.17 -9.50 -9.28
N GLY A 98 8.09 -8.90 -8.81
CA GLY A 98 7.47 -9.21 -7.53
C GLY A 98 6.01 -8.78 -7.47
N TYR A 99 5.32 -9.20 -6.44
CA TYR A 99 3.95 -8.77 -6.16
C TYR A 99 3.96 -7.46 -5.37
N VAL A 100 2.90 -6.67 -5.53
CA VAL A 100 2.69 -5.47 -4.73
C VAL A 100 1.46 -5.65 -3.85
N LEU A 101 1.63 -5.48 -2.55
CA LEU A 101 0.56 -5.56 -1.56
C LEU A 101 0.22 -4.16 -1.06
N GLY A 102 -1.05 -3.79 -1.17
CA GLY A 102 -1.55 -2.54 -0.60
C GLY A 102 -1.63 -2.62 0.92
N ASN A 103 -1.02 -1.67 1.62
CA ASN A 103 -1.04 -1.62 3.08
C ASN A 103 -2.25 -0.82 3.57
N LEU A 104 -3.16 -1.50 4.25
CA LEU A 104 -4.31 -0.91 4.92
C LEU A 104 -4.12 -1.10 6.42
N SER A 105 -3.87 -0.01 7.15
CA SER A 105 -3.63 -0.06 8.59
C SER A 105 -4.84 0.37 9.41
N SER A 106 -4.75 0.12 10.72
CA SER A 106 -5.69 0.67 11.68
C SER A 106 -5.65 2.21 11.67
N THR A 107 -6.73 2.82 12.14
CA THR A 107 -6.82 4.28 12.25
C THR A 107 -6.04 4.83 13.45
N GLY A 108 -5.67 3.97 14.41
CA GLY A 108 -5.09 4.36 15.69
C GLY A 108 -6.11 4.97 16.66
N GLN A 109 -7.40 4.98 16.30
CA GLN A 109 -8.47 5.57 17.09
C GLN A 109 -9.48 4.51 17.52
N MET A 110 -10.30 4.82 18.52
CA MET A 110 -11.34 3.94 19.03
C MET A 110 -12.73 4.41 18.59
N LEU A 111 -13.63 3.44 18.48
CA LEU A 111 -15.06 3.68 18.25
C LEU A 111 -15.76 4.16 19.51
N GLU A 112 -16.86 4.90 19.35
CA GLU A 112 -17.82 5.14 20.41
C GLU A 112 -18.26 3.82 21.07
N PRO A 113 -18.47 3.79 22.38
CA PRO A 113 -18.35 4.88 23.36
C PRO A 113 -16.92 5.05 23.93
N TYR A 114 -15.94 4.33 23.44
CA TYR A 114 -14.56 4.36 23.95
C TYR A 114 -13.66 5.38 23.28
N GLY A 115 -14.10 5.99 22.18
CA GLY A 115 -13.43 7.04 21.41
C GLY A 115 -14.44 7.97 20.77
N ASP A 116 -13.94 8.89 19.92
CA ASP A 116 -14.72 9.99 19.35
C ASP A 116 -15.27 9.68 17.94
N TYR A 117 -15.07 8.47 17.43
CA TYR A 117 -15.42 8.10 16.06
C TYR A 117 -16.56 7.11 15.99
N SER A 118 -17.52 7.38 15.11
CA SER A 118 -18.64 6.48 14.84
C SER A 118 -18.23 5.32 13.92
N GLU A 119 -19.06 4.27 13.86
CA GLU A 119 -18.88 3.18 12.91
C GLU A 119 -18.85 3.66 11.45
N ALA A 120 -19.67 4.69 11.12
CA ALA A 120 -19.71 5.26 9.78
C ALA A 120 -18.38 5.91 9.37
N ASP A 121 -17.67 6.53 10.32
CA ASP A 121 -16.35 7.11 10.07
C ASP A 121 -15.34 6.03 9.71
N PHE A 122 -15.38 4.89 10.41
CA PHE A 122 -14.48 3.77 10.14
C PHE A 122 -14.79 3.07 8.82
N ILE A 123 -16.06 2.87 8.47
CA ILE A 123 -16.46 2.25 7.20
C ILE A 123 -16.00 3.10 6.00
N GLY A 124 -15.94 4.40 6.13
CA GLY A 124 -15.47 5.32 5.09
C GLY A 124 -13.97 5.19 4.78
N VAL A 125 -13.16 4.79 5.74
CA VAL A 125 -11.68 4.75 5.63
C VAL A 125 -11.19 3.77 4.55
N PRO A 126 -11.59 2.50 4.51
CA PRO A 126 -11.11 1.56 3.50
C PRO A 126 -11.42 2.00 2.07
N ARG A 127 -12.59 2.60 1.84
CA ARG A 127 -12.98 3.07 0.50
C ARG A 127 -12.01 4.13 -0.04
N GLN A 128 -11.56 5.04 0.81
CA GLN A 128 -10.63 6.10 0.44
C GLN A 128 -9.22 5.59 0.14
N LEU A 129 -8.84 4.45 0.73
CA LEU A 129 -7.53 3.81 0.54
C LEU A 129 -7.54 2.84 -0.65
N VAL A 130 -8.57 2.01 -0.75
CA VAL A 130 -8.65 0.95 -1.76
C VAL A 130 -8.69 1.51 -3.18
N PHE A 131 -9.48 2.56 -3.43
CA PHE A 131 -9.57 3.14 -4.78
C PHE A 131 -8.22 3.68 -5.31
N PRO A 132 -7.44 4.48 -4.57
CA PRO A 132 -6.12 4.90 -5.01
C PRO A 132 -5.13 3.74 -5.23
N LEU A 133 -5.17 2.73 -4.36
CA LEU A 133 -4.33 1.55 -4.47
C LEU A 133 -4.68 0.70 -5.70
N LEU A 134 -5.97 0.48 -5.95
CA LEU A 134 -6.43 -0.26 -7.13
C LEU A 134 -6.13 0.49 -8.44
N ALA A 135 -6.27 1.81 -8.45
CA ALA A 135 -5.99 2.63 -9.62
C ALA A 135 -4.50 2.60 -10.03
N ALA A 136 -3.61 2.29 -9.11
CA ALA A 136 -2.17 2.12 -9.35
C ALA A 136 -1.77 0.67 -9.71
N HIS A 137 -2.72 -0.21 -10.02
CA HIS A 137 -2.48 -1.61 -10.39
C HIS A 137 -1.74 -2.44 -9.32
N VAL A 138 -2.01 -2.18 -8.06
CA VAL A 138 -1.42 -2.88 -6.90
C VAL A 138 -1.84 -4.35 -6.80
N CYS A 139 -2.65 -4.83 -7.66
CA CYS A 139 -3.00 -6.24 -7.76
C CYS A 139 -3.10 -6.60 -9.23
N HIS A 140 -1.98 -6.81 -9.91
CA HIS A 140 -2.02 -7.22 -11.30
C HIS A 140 -1.58 -8.65 -11.48
N SER A 141 -2.55 -9.49 -11.80
CA SER A 141 -2.34 -10.74 -12.50
C SER A 141 -2.76 -10.54 -13.96
N SER A 142 -1.78 -10.65 -14.84
CA SER A 142 -1.83 -10.91 -16.28
C SER A 142 -2.65 -9.98 -17.21
N PRO A 143 -2.12 -9.74 -18.41
CA PRO A 143 -2.79 -9.04 -19.49
C PRO A 143 -3.64 -10.02 -20.32
N GLU A 144 -4.78 -10.40 -19.79
CA GLU A 144 -5.89 -10.89 -20.61
C GLU A 144 -7.09 -10.07 -20.25
N THR A 145 -7.18 -8.91 -20.86
CA THR A 145 -8.34 -8.05 -20.79
C THR A 145 -9.11 -8.16 -22.08
N ASP A 146 -10.22 -8.81 -21.99
CA ASP A 146 -11.35 -8.48 -22.85
C ASP A 146 -11.88 -7.11 -22.43
N ALA A 147 -11.97 -6.20 -23.38
CA ALA A 147 -12.32 -4.81 -23.14
C ALA A 147 -13.72 -4.71 -22.50
N GLY A 148 -13.83 -4.09 -21.35
CA GLY A 148 -15.08 -3.51 -20.88
C GLY A 148 -15.64 -3.93 -19.53
N GLN A 149 -15.06 -4.86 -18.77
CA GLN A 149 -15.59 -5.17 -17.43
C GLN A 149 -14.48 -5.25 -16.37
N TYR A 150 -14.36 -4.16 -15.61
CA TYR A 150 -13.57 -4.12 -14.38
C TYR A 150 -14.22 -5.06 -13.34
N ARG A 151 -13.61 -6.22 -13.11
CA ARG A 151 -13.92 -7.07 -11.97
C ARG A 151 -12.75 -7.02 -10.98
N PRO A 152 -12.94 -6.44 -9.80
CA PRO A 152 -11.90 -6.50 -8.76
C PRO A 152 -11.70 -7.97 -8.36
N ALA A 153 -10.51 -8.51 -8.62
CA ALA A 153 -10.13 -9.88 -8.26
C ALA A 153 -9.81 -10.04 -6.77
N CYS A 154 -10.08 -9.04 -5.94
CA CYS A 154 -9.94 -9.12 -4.49
C CYS A 154 -11.33 -9.24 -3.86
N ARG A 155 -11.85 -10.46 -3.75
CA ARG A 155 -12.88 -10.77 -2.75
C ARG A 155 -12.15 -10.99 -1.43
N ILE A 156 -12.31 -10.04 -0.53
CA ILE A 156 -12.10 -10.29 0.89
C ILE A 156 -13.24 -11.24 1.30
N ALA A 157 -12.87 -12.46 1.67
CA ALA A 157 -13.79 -13.40 2.27
C ALA A 157 -13.98 -13.02 3.74
#